data_a750b92ce013a3662a259f6b135e2b05
#
_entry.id   a750b92ce013a3662a259f6b135e2b05
#
_cell.length_a   1.000
_cell.length_b   1.000
_cell.length_c   1.000
_cell.angle_alpha   90.00
_cell.angle_beta   90.00
_cell.angle_gamma   90.00
#
_symmetry.space_group_name_H-M   'P 1'
#
loop_
_entity.id
_entity.type
_entity.pdbx_description
1 polymer ?
#
loop_
_entity_poly.entity_id
_entity_poly.type
_entity_poly.pdbx_seq_one_letter_code
_entity_poly.pdbx_strand_id
1 'polypeptide(L)'
;MRKVLLAGEATVSKTSLVHCYLRRSFQPRRRMTVGVDIHVCPVEVEGMAVRRVVWDVGGQRRFAAFRDLFYRGATAGALVFDLSNRLSFDLLIRWRQELRAHAGSIPLLRVGNKADLPREVSRQEAEALAQTWGTPYVETSCVTGVGVAELFRTLAGAALRSARPEPE
;
A
#
# COMPACT_ATOMS: atom_id res chain seq x y z
N MET A 1 7.19 16.15 6.78
CA MET A 1 6.59 14.80 6.93
C MET A 1 6.29 14.25 5.54
N ARG A 2 6.79 13.06 5.17
CA ARG A 2 6.64 12.55 3.79
C ARG A 2 5.34 11.79 3.64
N LYS A 3 4.66 12.01 2.50
CA LYS A 3 3.41 11.36 2.14
C LYS A 3 3.69 10.03 1.44
N VAL A 4 3.02 8.97 1.88
CA VAL A 4 3.01 7.65 1.26
C VAL A 4 1.58 7.20 0.97
N LEU A 5 1.41 6.34 -0.03
CA LEU A 5 0.10 5.91 -0.49
C LEU A 5 -0.07 4.40 -0.30
N LEU A 6 -1.30 4.00 0.03
CA LEU A 6 -1.79 2.64 -0.16
C LEU A 6 -2.87 2.67 -1.24
N ALA A 7 -2.67 1.95 -2.31
CA ALA A 7 -3.60 1.86 -3.44
C ALA A 7 -3.89 0.41 -3.84
N GLY A 8 -5.06 0.16 -4.38
CA GLY A 8 -5.55 -1.15 -4.78
C GLY A 8 -7.07 -1.24 -4.69
N GLU A 9 -7.62 -2.37 -5.08
CA GLU A 9 -9.07 -2.60 -5.06
C GLU A 9 -9.70 -2.36 -3.68
N ALA A 10 -11.01 -2.07 -3.64
CA ALA A 10 -11.71 -1.70 -2.41
C ALA A 10 -11.71 -2.78 -1.34
N THR A 11 -11.63 -4.04 -1.73
CA THR A 11 -11.80 -5.21 -0.84
C THR A 11 -10.50 -5.85 -0.37
N VAL A 12 -9.34 -5.28 -0.71
CA VAL A 12 -8.03 -5.87 -0.36
C VAL A 12 -7.57 -5.57 1.07
N SER A 13 -8.35 -4.81 1.85
CA SER A 13 -8.12 -4.49 3.26
C SER A 13 -6.94 -3.53 3.53
N LYS A 14 -6.76 -2.52 2.70
CA LYS A 14 -5.74 -1.47 2.90
C LYS A 14 -5.89 -0.77 4.24
N THR A 15 -7.10 -0.37 4.58
CA THR A 15 -7.43 0.29 5.85
C THR A 15 -7.12 -0.61 7.05
N SER A 16 -7.42 -1.90 6.94
CA SER A 16 -7.11 -2.88 7.99
C SER A 16 -5.60 -3.01 8.24
N LEU A 17 -4.77 -2.91 7.19
CA LEU A 17 -3.31 -2.91 7.33
C LEU A 17 -2.82 -1.72 8.15
N VAL A 18 -3.34 -0.52 7.91
CA VAL A 18 -3.00 0.68 8.68
C VAL A 18 -3.42 0.51 10.14
N HIS A 19 -4.65 0.05 10.38
CA HIS A 19 -5.16 -0.17 11.73
C HIS A 19 -4.40 -1.27 12.47
N CYS A 20 -4.05 -2.35 11.80
CA CYS A 20 -3.22 -3.42 12.36
C CYS A 20 -1.86 -2.87 12.79
N TYR A 21 -1.21 -2.09 11.95
CA TYR A 21 0.06 -1.47 12.27
C TYR A 21 -0.02 -0.52 13.47
N LEU A 22 -1.03 0.37 13.50
CA LEU A 22 -1.16 1.38 14.55
C LEU A 22 -1.59 0.79 15.90
N ARG A 23 -2.46 -0.23 15.88
CA ARG A 23 -3.09 -0.80 17.09
C ARG A 23 -2.54 -2.17 17.45
N ARG A 24 -1.76 -2.79 16.56
CA ARG A 24 -1.30 -4.18 16.67
C ARG A 24 -2.44 -5.19 16.92
N SER A 25 -3.64 -4.86 16.42
CA SER A 25 -4.82 -5.70 16.55
C SER A 25 -5.64 -5.68 15.26
N PHE A 26 -6.06 -6.89 14.83
CA PHE A 26 -6.96 -7.02 13.69
C PHE A 26 -8.40 -6.76 14.13
N GLN A 27 -9.04 -5.78 13.48
CA GLN A 27 -10.48 -5.57 13.57
C GLN A 27 -11.06 -5.61 12.16
N PRO A 28 -11.92 -6.60 11.82
CA PRO A 28 -12.53 -6.66 10.51
C PRO A 28 -13.33 -5.39 10.25
N ARG A 29 -12.97 -4.66 9.21
CA ARG A 29 -13.74 -3.49 8.79
C ARG A 29 -14.78 -3.91 7.76
N ARG A 30 -16.03 -3.61 8.07
CA ARG A 30 -17.17 -3.83 7.16
C ARG A 30 -17.46 -2.63 6.25
N ARG A 31 -16.82 -1.48 6.51
CA ARG A 31 -17.03 -0.26 5.73
C ARG A 31 -15.91 -0.05 4.74
N MET A 32 -16.27 0.27 3.51
CA MET A 32 -15.32 0.71 2.48
C MET A 32 -14.90 2.16 2.73
N THR A 33 -13.62 2.45 2.43
CA THR A 33 -13.11 3.82 2.50
C THR A 33 -13.77 4.70 1.45
N VAL A 34 -14.39 5.77 1.91
CA VAL A 34 -15.01 6.79 1.05
C VAL A 34 -13.97 7.88 0.79
N GLY A 35 -13.47 7.96 -0.44
CA GLY A 35 -12.43 8.91 -0.82
C GLY A 35 -11.06 8.51 -0.30
N VAL A 36 -10.60 9.10 0.77
CA VAL A 36 -9.30 8.86 1.39
C VAL A 36 -9.36 8.98 2.90
N ASP A 37 -8.66 8.07 3.59
CA ASP A 37 -8.35 8.21 5.02
C ASP A 37 -6.87 8.56 5.19
N ILE A 38 -6.56 9.49 6.08
CA ILE A 38 -5.20 9.98 6.32
C ILE A 38 -4.79 9.60 7.73
N HIS A 39 -3.64 8.93 7.85
CA HIS A 39 -3.10 8.48 9.13
C HIS A 39 -1.66 8.95 9.30
N VAL A 40 -1.29 9.31 10.53
CA VAL A 40 0.11 9.57 10.86
C VAL A 40 0.68 8.32 11.52
N CYS A 41 1.64 7.69 10.84
CA CYS A 41 2.25 6.44 11.29
C CYS A 41 3.69 6.69 11.72
N PRO A 42 4.05 6.45 13.01
CA PRO A 42 5.44 6.42 13.43
C PRO A 42 6.08 5.14 12.90
N VAL A 43 7.24 5.26 12.26
CA VAL A 43 7.99 4.13 11.69
C VAL A 43 9.45 4.30 12.05
N GLU A 44 10.11 3.23 12.49
CA GLU A 44 11.54 3.21 12.67
C GLU A 44 12.24 2.77 11.39
N VAL A 45 13.15 3.61 10.89
CA VAL A 45 13.96 3.33 9.70
C VAL A 45 15.42 3.60 10.05
N GLU A 46 16.27 2.59 9.91
CA GLU A 46 17.70 2.69 10.14
C GLU A 46 18.04 3.28 11.54
N GLY A 47 17.29 2.87 12.57
CA GLY A 47 17.46 3.36 13.93
C GLY A 47 16.89 4.75 14.21
N MET A 48 16.27 5.38 13.23
CA MET A 48 15.63 6.69 13.37
C MET A 48 14.11 6.57 13.39
N ALA A 49 13.48 7.21 14.37
CA ALA A 49 12.03 7.34 14.41
C ALA A 49 11.58 8.41 13.41
N VAL A 50 10.81 8.01 12.39
CA VAL A 50 10.26 8.92 11.40
C VAL A 50 8.74 8.85 11.40
N ARG A 51 8.09 9.95 11.11
CA ARG A 51 6.62 9.98 10.93
C ARG A 51 6.29 10.03 9.45
N ARG A 52 5.33 9.19 9.03
CA ARG A 52 4.81 9.19 7.67
C ARG A 52 3.34 9.51 7.68
N VAL A 53 2.92 10.28 6.70
CA VAL A 53 1.49 10.50 6.44
C VAL A 53 1.06 9.45 5.44
N VAL A 54 0.25 8.49 5.90
CA VAL A 54 -0.27 7.40 5.06
C VAL A 54 -1.63 7.81 4.54
N TRP A 55 -1.76 7.87 3.23
CA TRP A 55 -3.02 8.11 2.54
C TRP A 55 -3.57 6.77 2.06
N ASP A 56 -4.58 6.28 2.77
CA ASP A 56 -5.34 5.10 2.42
C ASP A 56 -6.41 5.48 1.41
N VAL A 57 -6.14 5.24 0.14
CA VAL A 57 -6.98 5.71 -0.97
C VAL A 57 -8.09 4.71 -1.26
N GLY A 58 -9.32 5.19 -1.29
CA GLY A 58 -10.50 4.39 -1.61
C GLY A 58 -10.42 3.75 -2.98
N GLY A 59 -10.58 2.41 -3.06
CA GLY A 59 -10.44 1.64 -4.28
C GLY A 59 -11.70 1.54 -5.13
N GLN A 60 -12.81 2.15 -4.71
CA GLN A 60 -14.07 2.08 -5.45
C GLN A 60 -13.99 2.88 -6.75
N ARG A 61 -14.56 2.34 -7.83
CA ARG A 61 -14.58 2.99 -9.15
C ARG A 61 -15.21 4.38 -9.14
N ARG A 62 -16.24 4.60 -8.34
CA ARG A 62 -16.92 5.90 -8.22
C ARG A 62 -16.03 7.04 -7.75
N PHE A 63 -14.88 6.72 -7.12
CA PHE A 63 -13.92 7.71 -6.65
C PHE A 63 -12.74 7.91 -7.61
N ALA A 64 -12.71 7.22 -8.75
CA ALA A 64 -11.61 7.28 -9.71
C ALA A 64 -11.30 8.72 -10.17
N ALA A 65 -12.32 9.53 -10.38
CA ALA A 65 -12.18 10.92 -10.82
C ALA A 65 -11.51 11.84 -9.78
N PHE A 66 -11.52 11.46 -8.52
CA PHE A 66 -10.96 12.26 -7.42
C PHE A 66 -9.61 11.74 -6.93
N ARG A 67 -9.21 10.51 -7.30
CA ARG A 67 -7.99 9.89 -6.80
C ARG A 67 -6.72 10.63 -7.22
N ASP A 68 -6.73 11.28 -8.37
CA ASP A 68 -5.59 12.07 -8.84
C ASP A 68 -5.18 13.15 -7.82
N LEU A 69 -6.15 13.78 -7.16
CA LEU A 69 -5.90 14.75 -6.10
C LEU A 69 -5.19 14.13 -4.89
N PHE A 70 -5.49 12.86 -4.60
CA PHE A 70 -4.91 12.13 -3.48
C PHE A 70 -3.49 11.64 -3.77
N TYR A 71 -3.13 11.48 -5.04
CA TYR A 71 -1.81 10.96 -5.45
C TYR A 71 -0.73 12.03 -5.50
N ARG A 72 -1.10 13.28 -5.64
CA ARG A 72 -0.14 14.39 -5.75
C ARG A 72 0.75 14.50 -4.51
N GLY A 73 2.04 14.75 -4.74
CA GLY A 73 3.00 14.94 -3.66
C GLY A 73 3.43 13.66 -2.94
N ALA A 74 2.95 12.50 -3.36
CA ALA A 74 3.40 11.23 -2.79
C ALA A 74 4.88 10.97 -3.10
N THR A 75 5.60 10.42 -2.12
CA THR A 75 7.02 10.12 -2.23
C THR A 75 7.31 8.62 -2.34
N ALA A 76 6.33 7.78 -2.02
CA ALA A 76 6.33 6.33 -2.25
C ALA A 76 4.91 5.81 -2.22
N GLY A 77 4.68 4.62 -2.78
CA GLY A 77 3.38 3.98 -2.79
C GLY A 77 3.45 2.46 -2.64
N ALA A 78 2.43 1.89 -2.04
CA ALA A 78 2.22 0.45 -1.99
C ALA A 78 1.00 0.07 -2.83
N LEU A 79 1.19 -0.90 -3.70
CA LEU A 79 0.11 -1.52 -4.49
C LEU A 79 -0.31 -2.80 -3.79
N VAL A 80 -1.51 -2.78 -3.20
CA VAL A 80 -2.02 -3.87 -2.37
C VAL A 80 -3.01 -4.70 -3.17
N PHE A 81 -2.84 -6.01 -3.15
CA PHE A 81 -3.79 -6.99 -3.66
C PHE A 81 -4.09 -8.05 -2.62
N ASP A 82 -5.13 -8.80 -2.85
CA ASP A 82 -5.60 -9.89 -2.01
C ASP A 82 -5.14 -11.22 -2.60
N LEU A 83 -4.30 -11.96 -1.89
CA LEU A 83 -3.79 -13.27 -2.31
C LEU A 83 -4.91 -14.31 -2.54
N SER A 84 -6.05 -14.13 -1.90
CA SER A 84 -7.23 -14.99 -2.07
C SER A 84 -8.17 -14.54 -3.20
N ASN A 85 -7.82 -13.46 -3.91
CA ASN A 85 -8.65 -12.90 -4.98
C ASN A 85 -7.81 -12.59 -6.22
N ARG A 86 -7.86 -13.47 -7.20
CA ARG A 86 -7.11 -13.35 -8.45
C ARG A 86 -7.35 -12.03 -9.18
N LEU A 87 -8.58 -11.55 -9.21
CA LEU A 87 -8.93 -10.32 -9.92
C LEU A 87 -8.18 -9.10 -9.35
N SER A 88 -8.02 -9.02 -8.02
CA SER A 88 -7.29 -7.93 -7.39
C SER A 88 -5.81 -7.90 -7.80
N PHE A 89 -5.22 -9.06 -8.07
CA PHE A 89 -3.86 -9.20 -8.61
C PHE A 89 -3.79 -8.76 -10.07
N ASP A 90 -4.70 -9.24 -10.90
CA ASP A 90 -4.75 -8.91 -12.33
C ASP A 90 -4.97 -7.42 -12.58
N LEU A 91 -5.67 -6.74 -11.69
CA LEU A 91 -5.93 -5.30 -11.78
C LEU A 91 -4.77 -4.41 -11.29
N LEU A 92 -3.70 -4.98 -10.72
CA LEU A 92 -2.55 -4.19 -10.24
C LEU A 92 -1.90 -3.34 -11.33
N ILE A 93 -1.91 -3.80 -12.57
CA ILE A 93 -1.36 -3.04 -13.69
C ILE A 93 -2.11 -1.72 -13.89
N ARG A 94 -3.43 -1.72 -13.72
CA ARG A 94 -4.25 -0.51 -13.82
C ARG A 94 -3.94 0.46 -12.68
N TRP A 95 -3.80 -0.04 -11.46
CA TRP A 95 -3.42 0.77 -10.31
C TRP A 95 -2.03 1.39 -10.46
N ARG A 96 -1.08 0.61 -10.99
CA ARG A 96 0.25 1.11 -11.29
C ARG A 96 0.22 2.23 -12.33
N GLN A 97 -0.55 2.05 -13.40
CA GLN A 97 -0.70 3.06 -14.45
C GLN A 97 -1.34 4.34 -13.91
N GLU A 98 -2.40 4.22 -13.14
CA GLU A 98 -3.07 5.35 -12.50
C GLU A 98 -2.13 6.10 -11.57
N LEU A 99 -1.40 5.40 -10.72
CA LEU A 99 -0.45 5.98 -9.79
C LEU A 99 0.68 6.72 -10.53
N ARG A 100 1.23 6.12 -11.58
CA ARG A 100 2.28 6.76 -12.38
C ARG A 100 1.80 7.99 -13.14
N ALA A 101 0.56 7.97 -13.62
CA ALA A 101 -0.01 9.11 -14.33
C ALA A 101 -0.17 10.34 -13.43
N HIS A 102 -0.47 10.16 -12.15
CA HIS A 102 -0.80 11.26 -11.23
C HIS A 102 0.28 11.54 -10.17
N ALA A 103 1.03 10.55 -9.75
CA ALA A 103 2.12 10.71 -8.79
C ALA A 103 3.50 10.73 -9.44
N GLY A 104 3.60 10.34 -10.70
CA GLY A 104 4.86 10.23 -11.43
C GLY A 104 5.70 9.01 -11.02
N SER A 105 7.00 9.05 -11.33
CA SER A 105 7.91 7.95 -11.02
C SER A 105 8.32 7.96 -9.56
N ILE A 106 7.47 7.45 -8.69
CA ILE A 106 7.78 7.24 -7.28
C ILE A 106 8.15 5.77 -7.04
N PRO A 107 8.94 5.47 -6.00
CA PRO A 107 9.18 4.09 -5.57
C PRO A 107 7.86 3.40 -5.24
N LEU A 108 7.69 2.19 -5.74
CA LEU A 108 6.52 1.35 -5.48
C LEU A 108 6.93 0.08 -4.76
N LEU A 109 6.07 -0.35 -3.85
CA LEU A 109 6.14 -1.64 -3.15
C LEU A 109 4.90 -2.45 -3.53
N ARG A 110 5.05 -3.76 -3.69
CA ARG A 110 3.93 -4.67 -3.84
C ARG A 110 3.62 -5.38 -2.56
N VAL A 111 2.33 -5.52 -2.28
CA VAL A 111 1.83 -6.14 -1.06
C VAL A 111 0.76 -7.16 -1.40
N GLY A 112 1.06 -8.44 -1.16
CA GLY A 112 0.08 -9.53 -1.16
C GLY A 112 -0.51 -9.69 0.22
N ASN A 113 -1.74 -9.21 0.42
CA ASN A 113 -2.43 -9.27 1.70
C ASN A 113 -3.28 -10.54 1.83
N LYS A 114 -3.74 -10.82 3.05
CA LYS A 114 -4.53 -12.00 3.42
C LYS A 114 -3.78 -13.32 3.21
N ALA A 115 -2.49 -13.33 3.57
CA ALA A 115 -1.63 -14.52 3.47
C ALA A 115 -2.11 -15.69 4.35
N ASP A 116 -3.02 -15.44 5.29
CA ASP A 116 -3.68 -16.42 6.15
C ASP A 116 -4.82 -17.21 5.46
N LEU A 117 -5.29 -16.74 4.30
CA LEU A 117 -6.39 -17.36 3.56
C LEU A 117 -5.88 -18.30 2.45
N PRO A 118 -6.73 -19.23 1.96
CA PRO A 118 -6.42 -20.03 0.77
C PRO A 118 -6.11 -19.13 -0.43
N ARG A 119 -5.06 -19.45 -1.16
CA ARG A 119 -4.53 -18.61 -2.23
C ARG A 119 -5.16 -18.89 -3.58
N GLU A 120 -5.43 -17.84 -4.34
CA GLU A 120 -5.63 -17.88 -5.80
C GLU A 120 -4.40 -17.38 -6.56
N VAL A 121 -3.48 -16.72 -5.88
CA VAL A 121 -2.21 -16.21 -6.43
C VAL A 121 -1.06 -16.86 -5.70
N SER A 122 -0.19 -17.56 -6.43
CA SER A 122 0.99 -18.17 -5.83
C SER A 122 2.05 -17.12 -5.47
N ARG A 123 2.88 -17.42 -4.49
CA ARG A 123 4.03 -16.59 -4.15
C ARG A 123 4.96 -16.41 -5.35
N GLN A 124 5.18 -17.47 -6.11
CA GLN A 124 6.04 -17.45 -7.30
C GLN A 124 5.53 -16.45 -8.36
N GLU A 125 4.23 -16.44 -8.65
CA GLU A 125 3.63 -15.49 -9.58
C GLU A 125 3.79 -14.04 -9.10
N ALA A 126 3.51 -13.81 -7.82
CA ALA A 126 3.61 -12.48 -7.22
C ALA A 126 5.05 -11.96 -7.23
N GLU A 127 6.02 -12.81 -6.87
CA GLU A 127 7.44 -12.47 -6.91
C GLU A 127 7.94 -12.24 -8.33
N ALA A 128 7.51 -13.05 -9.30
CA ALA A 128 7.88 -12.89 -10.71
C ALA A 128 7.42 -11.54 -11.27
N LEU A 129 6.19 -11.13 -10.96
CA LEU A 129 5.68 -9.85 -11.40
C LEU A 129 6.39 -8.67 -10.70
N ALA A 130 6.71 -8.79 -9.42
CA ALA A 130 7.49 -7.80 -8.68
C ALA A 130 8.89 -7.65 -9.29
N GLN A 131 9.53 -8.74 -9.64
CA GLN A 131 10.84 -8.75 -10.31
C GLN A 131 10.76 -8.06 -11.69
N THR A 132 9.73 -8.38 -12.47
CA THR A 132 9.50 -7.74 -13.79
C THR A 132 9.35 -6.21 -13.66
N TRP A 133 8.73 -5.74 -12.60
CA TRP A 133 8.53 -4.30 -12.37
C TRP A 133 9.69 -3.66 -11.58
N GLY A 134 10.65 -4.45 -11.11
CA GLY A 134 11.77 -3.96 -10.31
C GLY A 134 11.32 -3.40 -8.95
N THR A 135 10.26 -3.98 -8.35
CA THR A 135 9.69 -3.52 -7.09
C THR A 135 9.89 -4.56 -5.99
N PRO A 136 10.12 -4.14 -4.74
CA PRO A 136 10.06 -5.05 -3.60
C PRO A 136 8.67 -5.69 -3.46
N TYR A 137 8.63 -6.87 -2.84
CA TYR A 137 7.40 -7.61 -2.57
C TYR A 137 7.34 -8.07 -1.12
N VAL A 138 6.21 -7.83 -0.47
CA VAL A 138 5.94 -8.24 0.91
C VAL A 138 4.60 -8.93 0.97
N GLU A 139 4.52 -10.04 1.69
CA GLU A 139 3.24 -10.68 2.02
C GLU A 139 2.81 -10.32 3.43
N THR A 140 1.53 -10.01 3.59
CA THR A 140 0.96 -9.53 4.85
C THR A 140 -0.29 -10.29 5.25
N SER A 141 -0.54 -10.33 6.56
CA SER A 141 -1.81 -10.77 7.13
C SER A 141 -2.16 -9.90 8.32
N CYS A 142 -3.34 -9.28 8.27
CA CYS A 142 -3.85 -8.54 9.44
C CYS A 142 -4.29 -9.48 10.57
N VAL A 143 -4.58 -10.74 10.28
CA VAL A 143 -4.98 -11.74 11.27
C VAL A 143 -3.79 -12.21 12.10
N THR A 144 -2.67 -12.55 11.45
CA THR A 144 -1.45 -13.04 12.11
C THR A 144 -0.45 -11.95 12.45
N GLY A 145 -0.56 -10.80 11.82
CA GLY A 145 0.39 -9.70 11.94
C GLY A 145 1.65 -9.84 11.07
N VAL A 146 1.80 -10.96 10.37
CA VAL A 146 2.97 -11.23 9.52
C VAL A 146 3.13 -10.15 8.46
N GLY A 147 4.35 -9.66 8.29
CA GLY A 147 4.75 -8.74 7.23
C GLY A 147 4.25 -7.30 7.38
N VAL A 148 3.36 -7.00 8.33
CA VAL A 148 2.76 -5.67 8.48
C VAL A 148 3.82 -4.63 8.87
N ALA A 149 4.66 -4.90 9.85
CA ALA A 149 5.76 -3.99 10.24
C ALA A 149 6.78 -3.83 9.10
N GLU A 150 7.10 -4.90 8.39
CA GLU A 150 8.00 -4.88 7.23
C GLU A 150 7.45 -4.00 6.10
N LEU A 151 6.15 -4.09 5.80
CA LEU A 151 5.48 -3.23 4.83
C LEU A 151 5.74 -1.74 5.12
N PHE A 152 5.40 -1.29 6.31
CA PHE A 152 5.53 0.13 6.67
C PHE A 152 6.98 0.59 6.75
N ARG A 153 7.89 -0.27 7.22
CA ARG A 153 9.33 0.02 7.23
C ARG A 153 9.89 0.15 5.82
N THR A 154 9.57 -0.76 4.93
CA THR A 154 10.02 -0.74 3.53
C THR A 154 9.48 0.48 2.80
N LEU A 155 8.20 0.80 3.00
CA LEU A 155 7.55 1.94 2.39
C LEU A 155 8.14 3.27 2.91
N ALA A 156 8.37 3.38 4.21
CA ALA A 156 9.00 4.54 4.82
C ALA A 156 10.46 4.74 4.36
N GLY A 157 11.22 3.66 4.24
CA GLY A 157 12.58 3.69 3.72
C GLY A 157 12.63 4.12 2.25
N ALA A 158 11.72 3.63 1.43
CA ALA A 158 11.59 4.04 0.02
C ALA A 158 11.27 5.54 -0.11
N ALA A 159 10.36 6.05 0.72
CA ALA A 159 10.03 7.46 0.79
C ALA A 159 11.22 8.33 1.24
N LEU A 160 12.04 7.81 2.16
CA LEU A 160 13.22 8.53 2.64
C LEU A 160 14.28 8.69 1.55
N ARG A 161 14.47 7.65 0.74
CA ARG A 161 15.44 7.64 -0.38
C ARG A 161 14.93 8.34 -1.64
N SER A 162 13.66 8.71 -1.68
CA SER A 162 13.09 9.44 -2.81
C SER A 162 13.75 10.81 -2.94
N ALA A 163 14.19 11.15 -4.15
CA ALA A 163 14.79 12.44 -4.46
C ALA A 163 13.79 13.62 -4.45
N ARG A 164 12.50 13.35 -4.26
CA ARG A 164 11.48 14.42 -4.23
C ARG A 164 11.61 15.25 -2.95
N PRO A 165 11.61 16.58 -3.08
CA PRO A 165 11.56 17.45 -1.91
C PRO A 165 10.28 17.21 -1.11
N GLU A 166 10.34 17.47 0.20
CA GLU A 166 9.14 17.50 1.03
C GLU A 166 8.23 18.65 0.56
N PRO A 167 6.92 18.45 0.50
CA PRO A 167 6.02 19.56 0.26
C PRO A 167 6.14 20.56 1.41
N GLU A 168 6.29 21.83 1.07
CA GLU A 168 6.29 22.95 2.02
C GLU A 168 4.96 23.05 2.78
#